data_15ba6ab856e0b64464aa6fca612a0537
#
_entry.id   15ba6ab856e0b64464aa6fca612a0537
#
_cell.length_a   1.000
_cell.length_b   1.000
_cell.length_c   1.000
_cell.angle_alpha   90.00
_cell.angle_beta   90.00
_cell.angle_gamma   90.00
#
_symmetry.space_group_name_H-M   'P 1'
#
loop_
_entity.id
_entity.type
_entity.pdbx_description
1 polymer ?
#
loop_
_entity_poly.entity_id
_entity_poly.type
_entity_poly.pdbx_seq_one_letter_code
_entity_poly.pdbx_strand_id
1 'polypeptide(L)'
;GAIWLTYYPHIMVEWYPHVLTVSTLYPMGVDKTMNMVEFYYPEEIAAFEREFVEAQQAAYMETAIEDDEIGERMDAGRRALLARGDNQVGPYQSPMEDGMQHFHEWYRARLGDAVPRG
;
A
#
# COMPACT_ATOMS: atom_id res chain seq x y z
N GLY A 1 -6.63 15.72 10.94
CA GLY A 1 -5.64 15.23 10.00
C GLY A 1 -5.35 13.75 10.19
N ALA A 2 -4.60 13.18 9.28
CA ALA A 2 -4.16 11.80 9.34
C ALA A 2 -2.63 11.74 9.30
N ILE A 3 -2.05 10.71 9.89
CA ILE A 3 -0.62 10.41 9.80
C ILE A 3 -0.49 9.08 9.08
N TRP A 4 0.26 9.08 7.98
CA TRP A 4 0.57 7.88 7.23
C TRP A 4 2.04 7.54 7.38
N LEU A 5 2.30 6.31 7.84
CA LEU A 5 3.63 5.79 8.09
C LEU A 5 3.84 4.51 7.30
N THR A 6 5.05 4.34 6.78
CA THR A 6 5.48 3.07 6.21
C THR A 6 6.62 2.52 7.04
N TYR A 7 6.40 1.36 7.65
CA TYR A 7 7.45 0.61 8.33
C TYR A 7 8.01 -0.42 7.36
N TYR A 8 9.19 -0.13 6.84
CA TYR A 8 9.79 -0.91 5.77
C TYR A 8 10.10 -2.35 6.18
N PRO A 9 9.89 -3.31 5.29
CA PRO A 9 9.45 -3.16 3.90
C PRO A 9 7.94 -3.30 3.66
N HIS A 10 7.12 -3.72 4.63
CA HIS A 10 5.84 -4.35 4.33
C HIS A 10 4.68 -3.98 5.28
N ILE A 11 4.86 -3.00 6.16
CA ILE A 11 3.81 -2.54 7.07
C ILE A 11 3.48 -1.08 6.78
N MET A 12 2.20 -0.80 6.58
CA MET A 12 1.67 0.54 6.42
C MET A 12 0.71 0.85 7.56
N VAL A 13 0.83 2.05 8.11
CA VAL A 13 0.02 2.52 9.23
C VAL A 13 -0.67 3.81 8.84
N GLU A 14 -1.98 3.84 9.02
CA GLU A 14 -2.80 5.04 8.87
C GLU A 14 -3.41 5.40 10.21
N TRP A 15 -3.01 6.52 10.74
CA TRP A 15 -3.49 6.99 12.04
C TRP A 15 -4.41 8.19 11.89
N TYR A 16 -5.68 7.96 12.17
CA TYR A 16 -6.72 8.96 12.26
C TYR A 16 -7.12 9.18 13.74
N PRO A 17 -7.81 10.28 14.08
CA PRO A 17 -8.24 10.53 15.46
C PRO A 17 -9.12 9.43 16.07
N HIS A 18 -9.82 8.67 15.24
CA HIS A 18 -10.84 7.70 15.65
C HIS A 18 -10.51 6.25 15.32
N VAL A 19 -9.45 6.01 14.54
CA VAL A 19 -9.02 4.67 14.13
C VAL A 19 -7.53 4.62 13.81
N LEU A 20 -6.89 3.55 14.19
CA LEU A 20 -5.57 3.15 13.73
C LEU A 20 -5.74 1.96 12.80
N THR A 21 -5.33 2.10 11.55
CA THR A 21 -5.35 1.03 10.56
C THR A 21 -3.95 0.54 10.31
N VAL A 22 -3.73 -0.76 10.40
CA VAL A 22 -2.43 -1.39 10.14
C VAL A 22 -2.58 -2.40 9.02
N SER A 23 -1.89 -2.16 7.92
CA SER A 23 -1.81 -3.06 6.76
C SER A 23 -0.49 -3.79 6.76
N THR A 24 -0.52 -5.11 6.75
CA THR A 24 0.66 -5.96 6.64
C THR A 24 0.61 -6.74 5.33
N LEU A 25 1.66 -6.60 4.52
CA LEU A 25 1.77 -7.26 3.22
C LEU A 25 2.53 -8.57 3.35
N TYR A 26 1.93 -9.66 2.88
CA TYR A 26 2.56 -10.98 2.83
C TYR A 26 2.73 -11.43 1.38
N PRO A 27 3.97 -11.57 0.89
CA PRO A 27 4.20 -12.11 -0.46
C PRO A 27 3.78 -13.58 -0.53
N MET A 28 2.87 -13.89 -1.45
CA MET A 28 2.33 -15.24 -1.67
C MET A 28 2.87 -15.88 -2.94
N GLY A 29 3.61 -15.12 -3.74
CA GLY A 29 4.18 -15.54 -5.01
C GLY A 29 4.77 -14.35 -5.75
N VAL A 30 5.24 -14.56 -6.96
CA VAL A 30 5.85 -13.51 -7.79
C VAL A 30 4.84 -12.41 -8.16
N ASP A 31 3.59 -12.79 -8.31
CA ASP A 31 2.51 -11.94 -8.81
C ASP A 31 1.32 -11.84 -7.85
N LYS A 32 1.49 -12.29 -6.61
CA LYS A 32 0.41 -12.32 -5.62
C LYS A 32 0.89 -11.90 -4.25
N THR A 33 0.18 -10.96 -3.66
CA THR A 33 0.41 -10.47 -2.30
C THR A 33 -0.90 -10.51 -1.52
N MET A 34 -0.85 -10.99 -0.27
CA MET A 34 -1.96 -10.88 0.66
C MET A 34 -1.76 -9.62 1.50
N ASN A 35 -2.78 -8.79 1.57
CA ASN A 35 -2.82 -7.63 2.46
C ASN A 35 -3.76 -7.94 3.63
N MET A 36 -3.21 -8.03 4.84
CA MET A 36 -3.99 -8.17 6.07
C MET A 36 -4.15 -6.81 6.72
N VAL A 37 -5.39 -6.39 6.88
CA VAL A 37 -5.73 -5.08 7.46
C VAL A 37 -6.36 -5.26 8.83
N GLU A 38 -5.78 -4.59 9.82
CA GLU A 38 -6.27 -4.59 11.20
C GLU A 38 -6.73 -3.18 11.57
N PHE A 39 -7.85 -3.09 12.27
CA PHE A 39 -8.44 -1.84 12.73
C PHE A 39 -8.42 -1.80 14.25
N TYR A 40 -7.86 -0.74 14.79
CA TYR A 40 -7.81 -0.47 16.23
C TYR A 40 -8.58 0.81 16.53
N TYR A 41 -9.53 0.72 17.45
CA TYR A 41 -10.38 1.83 17.86
C TYR A 41 -10.13 2.18 19.32
N PRO A 42 -10.32 3.44 19.72
CA PRO A 42 -10.44 3.79 21.14
C PRO A 42 -11.51 2.92 21.81
N GLU A 43 -11.28 2.57 23.07
CA GLU A 43 -12.15 1.65 23.82
C GLU A 43 -13.63 2.08 23.80
N GLU A 44 -13.88 3.38 23.95
CA GLU A 44 -15.22 3.95 23.95
C GLU A 44 -15.92 3.75 22.58
N ILE A 45 -15.21 3.92 21.49
CA ILE A 45 -15.74 3.69 20.14
C ILE A 45 -15.99 2.19 19.93
N ALA A 46 -15.05 1.35 20.30
CA ALA A 46 -15.20 -0.10 20.16
C ALA A 46 -16.38 -0.66 21.00
N ALA A 47 -16.60 -0.11 22.19
CA ALA A 47 -17.64 -0.57 23.11
C ALA A 47 -19.05 -0.05 22.78
N PHE A 48 -19.17 1.18 22.26
CA PHE A 48 -20.48 1.87 22.17
C PHE A 48 -20.86 2.32 20.78
N GLU A 49 -19.95 2.32 19.81
CA GLU A 49 -20.17 2.88 18.47
C GLU A 49 -20.07 1.80 17.37
N ARG A 50 -20.77 0.71 17.56
CA ARG A 50 -20.69 -0.44 16.64
C ARG A 50 -21.04 -0.09 15.20
N GLU A 51 -22.11 0.70 14.99
CA GLU A 51 -22.53 1.11 13.65
C GLU A 51 -21.47 1.97 12.96
N PHE A 52 -20.80 2.84 13.72
CA PHE A 52 -19.67 3.63 13.21
C PHE A 52 -18.51 2.74 12.80
N VAL A 53 -18.14 1.77 13.60
CA VAL A 53 -17.06 0.81 13.31
C VAL A 53 -17.35 0.02 12.03
N GLU A 54 -18.56 -0.51 11.92
CA GLU A 54 -19.00 -1.28 10.75
C GLU A 54 -19.01 -0.42 9.48
N ALA A 55 -19.52 0.80 9.56
CA ALA A 55 -19.55 1.75 8.43
C ALA A 55 -18.14 2.16 7.98
N GLN A 56 -17.25 2.43 8.93
CA GLN A 56 -15.87 2.80 8.64
C GLN A 56 -15.10 1.66 7.97
N GLN A 57 -15.26 0.44 8.46
CA GLN A 57 -14.64 -0.75 7.85
C GLN A 57 -15.20 -1.03 6.45
N ALA A 58 -16.49 -0.87 6.24
CA ALA A 58 -17.12 -1.02 4.94
C ALA A 58 -16.59 0.02 3.93
N ALA A 59 -16.50 1.28 4.32
CA ALA A 59 -15.94 2.34 3.48
C ALA A 59 -14.47 2.10 3.11
N TYR A 60 -13.67 1.62 4.06
CA TYR A 60 -12.28 1.24 3.79
C TYR A 60 -12.20 0.09 2.77
N MET A 61 -13.02 -0.95 2.94
CA MET A 61 -13.06 -2.09 2.03
C MET A 61 -13.50 -1.69 0.62
N GLU A 62 -14.46 -0.81 0.48
CA GLU A 62 -14.91 -0.29 -0.81
C GLU A 62 -13.77 0.42 -1.56
N THR A 63 -13.05 1.30 -0.87
CA THR A 63 -11.88 1.99 -1.41
C THR A 63 -10.77 1.00 -1.79
N ALA A 64 -10.51 0.00 -0.95
CA ALA A 64 -9.50 -1.01 -1.23
C ALA A 64 -9.83 -1.84 -2.50
N ILE A 65 -11.09 -2.18 -2.70
CA ILE A 65 -11.53 -2.90 -3.91
C ILE A 65 -11.34 -2.04 -5.18
N GLU A 66 -11.67 -0.76 -5.12
CA GLU A 66 -11.43 0.17 -6.24
C GLU A 66 -9.93 0.27 -6.58
N ASP A 67 -9.09 0.41 -5.57
CA ASP A 67 -7.63 0.49 -5.73
C ASP A 67 -7.03 -0.81 -6.27
N ASP A 68 -7.52 -1.95 -5.84
CA ASP A 68 -7.09 -3.27 -6.33
C ASP A 68 -7.38 -3.42 -7.83
N GLU A 69 -8.55 -2.99 -8.29
CA GLU A 69 -8.90 -3.02 -9.72
C GLU A 69 -7.95 -2.16 -10.57
N ILE A 70 -7.61 -0.97 -10.09
CA ILE A 70 -6.64 -0.08 -10.76
C ILE A 70 -5.24 -0.72 -10.73
N GLY A 71 -4.85 -1.30 -9.61
CA GLY A 71 -3.57 -2.00 -9.45
C GLY A 71 -3.42 -3.17 -10.42
N GLU A 72 -4.44 -3.98 -10.61
CA GLU A 72 -4.44 -5.09 -11.57
C GLU A 72 -4.28 -4.60 -13.01
N ARG A 73 -4.97 -3.52 -13.40
CA ARG A 73 -4.84 -2.90 -14.72
C ARG A 73 -3.43 -2.35 -14.95
N MET A 74 -2.84 -1.71 -13.95
CA MET A 74 -1.47 -1.19 -14.00
C MET A 74 -0.45 -2.31 -14.15
N ASP A 75 -0.61 -3.42 -13.42
CA ASP A 75 0.28 -4.59 -13.51
C ASP A 75 0.19 -5.22 -14.91
N ALA A 76 -1.00 -5.39 -15.44
CA ALA A 76 -1.21 -5.89 -16.80
C ALA A 76 -0.53 -4.99 -17.86
N GLY A 77 -0.65 -3.67 -17.72
CA GLY A 77 0.02 -2.71 -18.59
C GLY A 77 1.54 -2.81 -18.51
N ARG A 78 2.11 -2.91 -17.32
CA ARG A 78 3.55 -3.09 -17.12
C ARG A 78 4.07 -4.39 -17.71
N ARG A 79 3.36 -5.50 -17.53
CA ARG A 79 3.69 -6.79 -18.15
C ARG A 79 3.71 -6.71 -19.67
N ALA A 80 2.75 -6.02 -20.26
CA ALA A 80 2.70 -5.82 -21.71
C ALA A 80 3.88 -5.00 -22.24
N LEU A 81 4.28 -3.96 -21.52
CA LEU A 81 5.47 -3.16 -21.86
C LEU A 81 6.74 -4.02 -21.78
N LEU A 82 6.91 -4.74 -20.68
CA LEU A 82 8.07 -5.61 -20.47
C LEU A 82 8.18 -6.69 -21.55
N ALA A 83 7.07 -7.31 -21.96
CA ALA A 83 7.02 -8.30 -23.03
C ALA A 83 7.46 -7.76 -24.40
N ARG A 84 7.34 -6.44 -24.62
CA ARG A 84 7.83 -5.75 -25.81
C ARG A 84 9.27 -5.24 -25.69
N GLY A 85 9.92 -5.51 -24.56
CA GLY A 85 11.26 -5.00 -24.28
C GLY A 85 11.31 -3.52 -23.87
N ASP A 86 10.16 -2.94 -23.51
CA ASP A 86 10.05 -1.56 -23.05
C ASP A 86 10.02 -1.54 -21.52
N ASN A 87 10.92 -0.78 -20.93
CA ASN A 87 11.06 -0.64 -19.48
C ASN A 87 10.94 0.84 -19.05
N GLN A 88 10.07 1.58 -19.67
CA GLN A 88 9.83 2.97 -19.31
C GLN A 88 9.18 3.07 -17.92
N VAL A 89 9.71 3.98 -17.11
CA VAL A 89 9.16 4.33 -15.79
C VAL A 89 8.81 5.80 -15.78
N GLY A 90 7.72 6.15 -15.09
CA GLY A 90 7.33 7.54 -14.89
C GLY A 90 8.26 8.26 -13.91
N PRO A 91 8.31 9.61 -13.97
CA PRO A 91 9.02 10.40 -12.98
C PRO A 91 8.25 10.42 -11.64
N TYR A 92 8.98 10.65 -10.55
CA TYR A 92 8.36 10.95 -9.26
C TYR A 92 7.81 12.38 -9.24
N GLN A 93 6.69 12.56 -8.57
CA GLN A 93 6.05 13.87 -8.38
C GLN A 93 6.44 14.46 -7.01
N SER A 94 7.54 15.22 -6.97
CA SER A 94 7.94 15.91 -5.74
C SER A 94 7.02 17.12 -5.46
N PRO A 95 6.66 17.42 -4.20
CA PRO A 95 7.04 16.69 -2.98
C PRO A 95 6.13 15.50 -2.62
N MET A 96 5.07 15.25 -3.36
CA MET A 96 4.02 14.29 -2.98
C MET A 96 4.51 12.83 -2.96
N GLU A 97 5.48 12.49 -3.81
CA GLU A 97 6.00 11.14 -3.96
C GLU A 97 7.43 10.97 -3.41
N ASP A 98 7.94 11.94 -2.66
CA ASP A 98 9.28 11.86 -2.05
C ASP A 98 9.42 10.65 -1.12
N GLY A 99 8.36 10.31 -0.37
CA GLY A 99 8.34 9.13 0.49
C GLY A 99 8.43 7.82 -0.31
N MET A 100 7.78 7.76 -1.47
CA MET A 100 7.85 6.61 -2.38
C MET A 100 9.24 6.47 -2.98
N GLN A 101 9.85 7.58 -3.40
CA GLN A 101 11.22 7.60 -3.89
C GLN A 101 12.19 7.09 -2.83
N HIS A 102 12.06 7.57 -1.60
CA HIS A 102 12.88 7.15 -0.47
C HIS A 102 12.75 5.65 -0.19
N PHE A 103 11.54 5.10 -0.23
CA PHE A 103 11.32 3.66 -0.11
C PHE A 103 12.03 2.87 -1.23
N HIS A 104 11.91 3.30 -2.48
CA HIS A 104 12.55 2.63 -3.61
C HIS A 104 14.09 2.67 -3.53
N GLU A 105 14.66 3.78 -3.06
CA GLU A 105 16.11 3.89 -2.81
C GLU A 105 16.57 2.93 -1.72
N TRP A 106 15.83 2.88 -0.60
CA TRP A 106 16.09 1.94 0.48
C TRP A 106 16.00 0.49 -0.02
N TYR A 107 14.97 0.16 -0.79
CA TYR A 107 14.74 -1.18 -1.32
C TYR A 107 15.87 -1.61 -2.27
N ARG A 108 16.27 -0.75 -3.20
CA ARG A 108 17.39 -1.01 -4.13
C ARG A 108 18.70 -1.21 -3.38
N ALA A 109 18.97 -0.42 -2.36
CA ALA A 109 20.16 -0.56 -1.53
C ALA A 109 20.22 -1.91 -0.80
N ARG A 110 19.07 -2.46 -0.41
CA ARG A 110 18.97 -3.78 0.26
C ARG A 110 19.12 -4.94 -0.71
N LEU A 111 18.56 -4.83 -1.89
CA LEU A 111 18.64 -5.88 -2.92
C LEU A 111 19.97 -5.89 -3.67
N GLY A 112 20.67 -4.76 -3.71
CA GLY A 112 21.99 -4.67 -4.38
C GLY A 112 21.95 -5.19 -5.81
N ASP A 113 22.85 -6.11 -6.12
CA ASP A 113 22.99 -6.68 -7.47
C ASP A 113 21.88 -7.70 -7.84
N ALA A 114 20.97 -8.05 -6.90
CA ALA A 114 19.82 -8.89 -7.20
C ALA A 114 18.76 -8.17 -8.06
N VAL A 115 18.82 -6.82 -8.13
CA VAL A 115 17.97 -6.04 -9.00
C VAL A 115 18.71 -5.77 -10.32
N PRO A 116 18.16 -6.19 -11.47
CA PRO A 116 18.72 -5.82 -12.76
C PRO A 116 18.82 -4.29 -12.88
N ARG A 117 20.00 -3.78 -13.16
CA ARG A 117 20.19 -2.38 -13.50
C ARG A 117 19.70 -2.21 -14.94
N GLY A 118 18.53 -1.61 -15.07
CA GLY A 118 18.01 -1.25 -16.38
C GLY A 118 18.85 -0.21 -17.07
#